data_75d1ed45e70383e4d9a6b8518ee2498c
#
_entry.id   75d1ed45e70383e4d9a6b8518ee2498c
#
_cell.length_a   1.000
_cell.length_b   1.000
_cell.length_c   1.000
_cell.angle_alpha   90.00
_cell.angle_beta   90.00
_cell.angle_gamma   90.00
#
_symmetry.space_group_name_H-M   'P 1'
#
loop_
_entity.id
_entity.type
_entity.pdbx_description
1 polymer ?
#
loop_
_entity_poly.entity_id
_entity_poly.type
_entity_poly.pdbx_seq_one_letter_code
_entity_poly.pdbx_strand_id
1 'polypeptide(L)'
;MTKPNILLLTIDTLRADTLGYAGYHKPITPNIDKLASQGIRFTQAITPGSWTQAAFPGIITSTYACMYGGCLGRLSPERPSPVKIMGDEGGYETAAFSTSPLLSRTYGYDRKFQRFNDLNPGEKSPKIRGVKGGQALLRQPIVHQLVKLFGQNWRPPKLYATAAELNEMAMPWLESVNEPFMAWLHYMDVPWPYHLEDTLTKPKEIADAWADLSHLHEVNWYGAPVSPEQKARYVRLYEEAIAYTDAQIGKLMDFLDETGLAENTVVVLVSDHGEEFMERRHWGHVELNLYDEILKVPMLMRIPGVAGNQVIGQQVSTMDIMPTLLELAGCRIPEKVLGKSLVPLWDGNPADYGVEIAIGERWRDTSHMIAIRTEEYKYIWDDAKPDQPLLFDLRQDPAEQHSIAADHPDVVQTLHQHVEAQLERMRSTAPAEASKEPVLDEEIVERLRGLGYVE
;
A
#
# COMPACT_ATOMS: atom_id res chain seq x y z
N MET A 1 27.18 18.15 -8.02
CA MET A 1 26.82 16.98 -7.18
C MET A 1 26.42 15.86 -8.12
N THR A 2 26.82 14.64 -7.85
CA THR A 2 26.29 13.44 -8.54
C THR A 2 24.81 13.29 -8.23
N LYS A 3 24.00 12.93 -9.22
CA LYS A 3 22.58 12.64 -8.99
C LYS A 3 22.46 11.43 -8.05
N PRO A 4 21.57 11.47 -7.03
CA PRO A 4 21.41 10.33 -6.14
C PRO A 4 20.71 9.18 -6.85
N ASN A 5 21.01 7.95 -6.46
CA ASN A 5 20.16 6.81 -6.74
C ASN A 5 18.87 6.90 -5.94
N ILE A 6 17.81 6.28 -6.40
CA ILE A 6 16.49 6.30 -5.76
C ILE A 6 16.01 4.87 -5.57
N LEU A 7 15.68 4.52 -4.33
CA LEU A 7 15.08 3.24 -3.96
C LEU A 7 13.76 3.49 -3.25
N LEU A 8 12.65 3.20 -3.94
CA LEU A 8 11.30 3.26 -3.40
C LEU A 8 10.87 1.87 -2.91
N LEU A 9 10.67 1.72 -1.62
CA LEU A 9 10.17 0.51 -0.97
C LEU A 9 8.71 0.74 -0.59
N THR A 10 7.82 -0.07 -1.12
CA THR A 10 6.40 -0.04 -0.75
C THR A 10 6.01 -1.35 -0.08
N ILE A 11 5.32 -1.29 1.04
CA ILE A 11 4.85 -2.45 1.79
C ILE A 11 3.33 -2.38 1.79
N ASP A 12 2.68 -3.40 1.25
CA ASP A 12 1.23 -3.49 1.21
C ASP A 12 0.66 -3.62 2.64
N THR A 13 -0.41 -2.91 2.94
CA THR A 13 -1.19 -2.95 4.19
C THR A 13 -0.45 -2.71 5.51
N LEU A 14 0.73 -2.10 5.52
CA LEU A 14 1.47 -1.86 6.75
C LEU A 14 0.87 -0.67 7.54
N ARG A 15 0.33 -0.94 8.71
CA ARG A 15 -0.26 0.09 9.60
C ARG A 15 0.83 0.97 10.24
N ALA A 16 0.56 2.26 10.32
CA ALA A 16 1.49 3.22 10.94
C ALA A 16 1.68 2.99 12.46
N ASP A 17 0.68 2.44 13.14
CA ASP A 17 0.68 2.22 14.59
C ASP A 17 1.33 0.89 15.02
N THR A 18 1.82 0.06 14.08
CA THR A 18 2.47 -1.22 14.37
C THR A 18 4.00 -1.17 14.34
N LEU A 19 4.58 0.02 14.26
CA LEU A 19 6.03 0.22 14.15
C LEU A 19 6.64 0.65 15.49
N GLY A 20 7.83 0.12 15.81
CA GLY A 20 8.51 0.41 17.08
C GLY A 20 8.78 1.90 17.27
N TYR A 21 9.24 2.60 16.22
CA TYR A 21 9.46 4.05 16.29
C TYR A 21 8.16 4.87 16.51
N ALA A 22 7.00 4.29 16.22
CA ALA A 22 5.68 4.89 16.47
C ALA A 22 5.14 4.54 17.87
N GLY A 23 5.87 3.75 18.65
CA GLY A 23 5.49 3.38 20.00
C GLY A 23 4.79 2.02 20.13
N TYR A 24 4.86 1.18 19.09
CA TYR A 24 4.31 -0.17 19.21
C TYR A 24 5.02 -0.96 20.31
N HIS A 25 4.25 -1.70 21.11
CA HIS A 25 4.73 -2.34 22.34
C HIS A 25 5.63 -3.56 22.13
N LYS A 26 5.70 -4.10 20.90
CA LYS A 26 6.54 -5.24 20.53
C LYS A 26 7.65 -4.81 19.58
N PRO A 27 8.88 -5.31 19.74
CA PRO A 27 10.01 -4.97 18.87
C PRO A 27 10.01 -5.80 17.58
N ILE A 28 8.96 -5.63 16.75
CA ILE A 28 8.79 -6.42 15.51
C ILE A 28 9.38 -5.75 14.27
N THR A 29 9.86 -4.49 14.38
CA THR A 29 10.38 -3.70 13.26
C THR A 29 11.76 -3.09 13.51
N PRO A 30 12.75 -3.84 14.05
CA PRO A 30 14.04 -3.26 14.42
C PRO A 30 14.81 -2.66 13.24
N ASN A 31 14.66 -3.19 12.03
CA ASN A 31 15.36 -2.69 10.84
C ASN A 31 14.69 -1.44 10.26
N ILE A 32 13.37 -1.42 10.21
CA ILE A 32 12.59 -0.22 9.84
C ILE A 32 12.83 0.89 10.88
N ASP A 33 12.90 0.57 12.18
CA ASP A 33 13.22 1.52 13.25
C ASP A 33 14.65 2.08 13.11
N LYS A 34 15.62 1.24 12.71
CA LYS A 34 16.98 1.68 12.37
C LYS A 34 16.96 2.66 11.20
N LEU A 35 16.24 2.33 10.11
CA LEU A 35 16.09 3.22 8.95
C LEU A 35 15.44 4.54 9.36
N ALA A 36 14.40 4.51 10.19
CA ALA A 36 13.73 5.69 10.73
C ALA A 36 14.67 6.59 11.55
N SER A 37 15.58 6.01 12.32
CA SER A 37 16.59 6.75 13.08
C SER A 37 17.67 7.40 12.20
N GLN A 38 17.90 6.85 11.02
CA GLN A 38 18.87 7.34 10.05
C GLN A 38 18.31 8.38 9.08
N GLY A 39 17.00 8.61 9.09
CA GLY A 39 16.31 9.46 8.12
C GLY A 39 15.28 10.39 8.75
N ILE A 40 14.28 10.70 7.96
CA ILE A 40 13.12 11.55 8.28
C ILE A 40 11.90 10.65 8.43
N ARG A 41 11.14 10.87 9.52
CA ARG A 41 9.85 10.21 9.79
C ARG A 41 8.71 11.19 9.60
N PHE A 42 7.71 10.82 8.80
CA PHE A 42 6.48 11.58 8.67
C PHE A 42 5.39 10.95 9.55
N THR A 43 4.91 11.67 10.56
CA THR A 43 3.96 11.11 11.53
C THR A 43 2.50 11.25 11.10
N GLN A 44 2.24 12.04 10.05
CA GLN A 44 0.92 12.31 9.48
C GLN A 44 0.97 12.14 7.96
N ALA A 45 1.42 10.98 7.46
CA ALA A 45 1.38 10.66 6.05
C ALA A 45 0.05 9.98 5.71
N ILE A 46 -0.68 10.55 4.74
CA ILE A 46 -2.02 10.11 4.34
C ILE A 46 -1.98 9.59 2.91
N THR A 47 -2.48 8.39 2.72
CA THR A 47 -2.62 7.79 1.39
C THR A 47 -3.90 8.28 0.69
N PRO A 48 -3.90 8.44 -0.65
CA PRO A 48 -5.07 8.90 -1.37
C PRO A 48 -6.12 7.81 -1.62
N GLY A 49 -5.91 6.59 -1.16
CA GLY A 49 -6.84 5.49 -1.39
C GLY A 49 -6.81 4.43 -0.32
N SER A 50 -7.92 3.71 -0.16
CA SER A 50 -8.12 2.72 0.89
C SER A 50 -7.70 1.29 0.54
N TRP A 51 -7.14 1.08 -0.64
CA TRP A 51 -6.64 -0.19 -1.14
C TRP A 51 -5.66 0.02 -2.29
N THR A 52 -4.94 -1.03 -2.67
CA THR A 52 -3.80 -0.96 -3.59
C THR A 52 -4.08 -0.18 -4.88
N GLN A 53 -5.17 -0.48 -5.63
CA GLN A 53 -5.47 0.21 -6.89
C GLN A 53 -5.94 1.66 -6.69
N ALA A 54 -6.46 2.00 -5.51
CA ALA A 54 -6.83 3.39 -5.19
C ALA A 54 -5.62 4.21 -4.72
N ALA A 55 -4.65 3.61 -4.05
CA ALA A 55 -3.49 4.29 -3.49
C ALA A 55 -2.35 4.47 -4.51
N PHE A 56 -2.02 3.43 -5.28
CA PHE A 56 -0.82 3.40 -6.13
C PHE A 56 -0.78 4.41 -7.28
N PRO A 57 -1.89 4.80 -7.93
CA PRO A 57 -1.84 5.93 -8.87
C PRO A 57 -1.31 7.21 -8.21
N GLY A 58 -1.66 7.44 -6.94
CA GLY A 58 -1.11 8.53 -6.14
C GLY A 58 0.40 8.41 -5.92
N ILE A 59 0.86 7.25 -5.48
CA ILE A 59 2.28 7.01 -5.17
C ILE A 59 3.17 7.13 -6.43
N ILE A 60 2.76 6.52 -7.55
CA ILE A 60 3.62 6.41 -8.77
C ILE A 60 3.41 7.54 -9.76
N THR A 61 2.20 8.14 -9.83
CA THR A 61 1.88 9.19 -10.81
C THR A 61 1.50 10.51 -10.17
N SER A 62 1.38 10.56 -8.84
CA SER A 62 0.93 11.73 -8.07
C SER A 62 -0.42 12.26 -8.57
N THR A 63 -1.37 11.33 -8.85
CA THR A 63 -2.74 11.64 -9.27
C THR A 63 -3.72 10.72 -8.56
N TYR A 64 -4.95 11.20 -8.30
CA TYR A 64 -5.98 10.35 -7.68
C TYR A 64 -6.43 9.22 -8.59
N ALA A 65 -6.82 8.08 -8.00
CA ALA A 65 -7.21 6.88 -8.75
C ALA A 65 -8.39 7.14 -9.69
N CYS A 66 -9.40 7.90 -9.25
CA CYS A 66 -10.61 8.17 -10.01
C CYS A 66 -10.42 9.16 -11.18
N MET A 67 -9.23 9.72 -11.34
CA MET A 67 -8.87 10.52 -12.53
C MET A 67 -8.49 9.61 -13.71
N TYR A 68 -8.51 10.15 -14.92
CA TYR A 68 -8.08 9.48 -16.16
C TYR A 68 -8.76 8.14 -16.45
N GLY A 69 -10.04 8.01 -16.09
CA GLY A 69 -10.85 6.86 -16.48
C GLY A 69 -11.01 5.76 -15.45
N GLY A 70 -10.61 6.02 -14.19
CA GLY A 70 -11.16 5.21 -13.13
C GLY A 70 -10.23 4.47 -12.21
N CYS A 71 -10.86 3.99 -11.15
CA CYS A 71 -10.28 3.40 -9.97
C CYS A 71 -10.04 1.88 -10.10
N LEU A 72 -10.68 1.20 -11.04
CA LEU A 72 -10.72 -0.27 -11.11
C LEU A 72 -10.07 -0.84 -12.39
N GLY A 73 -9.43 0.01 -13.19
CA GLY A 73 -8.92 -0.39 -14.47
C GLY A 73 -7.39 -0.36 -14.56
N ARG A 74 -6.92 -0.50 -15.78
CA ARG A 74 -5.50 -0.32 -16.09
C ARG A 74 -5.09 1.12 -15.82
N LEU A 75 -3.88 1.29 -15.28
CA LEU A 75 -3.26 2.61 -15.13
C LEU A 75 -3.21 3.32 -16.49
N SER A 76 -3.96 4.42 -16.62
CA SER A 76 -4.07 5.14 -17.88
C SER A 76 -2.71 5.65 -18.37
N PRO A 77 -2.37 5.52 -19.66
CA PRO A 77 -1.15 6.06 -20.23
C PRO A 77 -1.12 7.60 -20.23
N GLU A 78 -2.27 8.27 -20.10
CA GLU A 78 -2.39 9.73 -20.06
C GLU A 78 -1.95 10.36 -18.74
N ARG A 79 -1.83 9.54 -17.68
CA ARG A 79 -1.33 10.00 -16.39
C ARG A 79 0.11 10.46 -16.50
N PRO A 80 0.52 11.51 -15.77
CA PRO A 80 1.93 11.90 -15.68
C PRO A 80 2.79 10.70 -15.29
N SER A 81 4.02 10.67 -15.76
CA SER A 81 4.95 9.59 -15.48
C SER A 81 6.27 10.14 -14.93
N PRO A 82 6.34 10.45 -13.62
CA PRO A 82 7.58 10.91 -12.98
C PRO A 82 8.75 9.97 -13.22
N VAL A 83 8.55 8.67 -13.11
CA VAL A 83 9.60 7.66 -13.35
C VAL A 83 10.12 7.73 -14.80
N LYS A 84 9.23 7.90 -15.78
CA LYS A 84 9.65 8.06 -17.18
C LYS A 84 10.45 9.34 -17.39
N ILE A 85 10.11 10.43 -16.71
CA ILE A 85 10.86 11.68 -16.73
C ILE A 85 12.27 11.49 -16.15
N MET A 86 12.41 10.77 -15.04
CA MET A 86 13.72 10.40 -14.50
C MET A 86 14.56 9.63 -15.52
N GLY A 87 13.96 8.66 -16.25
CA GLY A 87 14.65 7.92 -17.31
C GLY A 87 15.03 8.80 -18.49
N ASP A 88 14.04 9.46 -19.12
CA ASP A 88 14.22 10.17 -20.39
C ASP A 88 15.02 11.48 -20.24
N GLU A 89 14.76 12.24 -19.17
CA GLU A 89 15.35 13.57 -18.94
C GLU A 89 16.46 13.53 -17.87
N GLY A 90 16.30 12.65 -16.87
CA GLY A 90 17.24 12.49 -15.77
C GLY A 90 18.43 11.60 -16.06
N GLY A 91 18.32 10.73 -17.05
CA GLY A 91 19.34 9.72 -17.37
C GLY A 91 19.39 8.56 -16.38
N TYR A 92 18.29 8.33 -15.63
CA TYR A 92 18.17 7.21 -14.69
C TYR A 92 17.91 5.89 -15.42
N GLU A 93 18.57 4.81 -15.00
CA GLU A 93 18.08 3.48 -15.28
C GLU A 93 16.92 3.13 -14.33
N THR A 94 15.75 2.76 -14.88
CA THR A 94 14.54 2.60 -14.08
C THR A 94 14.05 1.15 -14.09
N ALA A 95 13.84 0.58 -12.89
CA ALA A 95 13.32 -0.77 -12.73
C ALA A 95 12.24 -0.86 -11.67
N ALA A 96 11.32 -1.81 -11.85
CA ALA A 96 10.34 -2.21 -10.85
C ALA A 96 10.38 -3.72 -10.62
N PHE A 97 10.18 -4.09 -9.37
CA PHE A 97 10.05 -5.46 -8.89
C PHE A 97 8.77 -5.53 -8.07
N SER A 98 7.70 -6.09 -8.64
CA SER A 98 6.39 -6.17 -8.00
C SER A 98 5.99 -7.60 -7.75
N THR A 99 5.50 -7.88 -6.54
CA THR A 99 4.95 -9.19 -6.18
C THR A 99 3.41 -9.18 -6.19
N SER A 100 2.80 -8.00 -6.40
CA SER A 100 1.34 -7.82 -6.43
C SER A 100 0.75 -8.09 -7.81
N PRO A 101 -0.31 -8.92 -7.92
CA PRO A 101 -1.03 -9.10 -9.18
C PRO A 101 -1.72 -7.80 -9.66
N LEU A 102 -2.12 -6.91 -8.74
CA LEU A 102 -2.76 -5.63 -9.03
C LEU A 102 -1.78 -4.58 -9.57
N LEU A 103 -0.50 -4.73 -9.28
CA LEU A 103 0.57 -3.82 -9.68
C LEU A 103 1.47 -4.48 -10.75
N SER A 104 0.84 -5.04 -11.77
CA SER A 104 1.46 -5.86 -12.81
C SER A 104 1.40 -5.20 -14.19
N ARG A 105 2.01 -5.87 -15.19
CA ARG A 105 1.86 -5.51 -16.61
C ARG A 105 0.40 -5.54 -17.06
N THR A 106 -0.39 -6.46 -16.54
CA THR A 106 -1.83 -6.56 -16.84
C THR A 106 -2.56 -5.26 -16.51
N TYR A 107 -2.18 -4.63 -15.40
CA TYR A 107 -2.73 -3.34 -14.98
C TYR A 107 -1.94 -2.12 -15.47
N GLY A 108 -0.92 -2.30 -16.33
CA GLY A 108 -0.24 -1.22 -17.05
C GLY A 108 0.85 -0.50 -16.26
N TYR A 109 1.29 -1.04 -15.14
CA TYR A 109 2.38 -0.45 -14.35
C TYR A 109 3.75 -0.56 -15.03
N ASP A 110 3.95 -1.54 -15.92
CA ASP A 110 5.17 -1.73 -16.69
C ASP A 110 5.56 -0.53 -17.56
N ARG A 111 4.58 0.21 -18.05
CA ARG A 111 4.79 1.33 -18.99
C ARG A 111 5.55 2.52 -18.43
N LYS A 112 5.76 2.53 -17.13
CA LYS A 112 6.44 3.63 -16.44
C LYS A 112 7.94 3.37 -16.28
N PHE A 113 8.38 2.10 -16.40
CA PHE A 113 9.75 1.65 -16.16
C PHE A 113 10.40 1.08 -17.43
N GLN A 114 11.73 1.21 -17.53
CA GLN A 114 12.50 0.56 -18.61
C GLN A 114 12.56 -0.96 -18.40
N ARG A 115 12.66 -1.39 -17.13
CA ARG A 115 12.60 -2.80 -16.74
C ARG A 115 11.47 -3.00 -15.74
N PHE A 116 10.65 -4.01 -16.00
CA PHE A 116 9.56 -4.38 -15.09
C PHE A 116 9.57 -5.89 -14.85
N ASN A 117 9.62 -6.29 -13.58
CA ASN A 117 9.61 -7.67 -13.17
C ASN A 117 8.32 -7.96 -12.40
N ASP A 118 7.40 -8.68 -13.07
CA ASP A 118 6.26 -9.32 -12.40
C ASP A 118 6.77 -10.59 -11.74
N LEU A 119 6.90 -10.58 -10.41
CA LEU A 119 7.32 -11.74 -9.64
C LEU A 119 6.11 -12.63 -9.38
N ASN A 120 5.88 -13.56 -10.29
CA ASN A 120 4.88 -14.59 -10.08
C ASN A 120 5.42 -15.66 -9.13
N PRO A 121 4.61 -16.15 -8.18
CA PRO A 121 4.99 -17.31 -7.38
C PRO A 121 5.29 -18.47 -8.33
N GLY A 122 6.47 -19.05 -8.20
CA GLY A 122 6.95 -20.08 -9.13
C GLY A 122 5.98 -21.26 -9.28
N GLU A 123 6.04 -21.97 -10.42
CA GLU A 123 5.13 -23.07 -10.83
C GLU A 123 5.06 -24.28 -9.86
N LYS A 124 5.63 -24.21 -8.67
CA LYS A 124 5.63 -25.30 -7.68
C LYS A 124 4.34 -25.41 -6.87
N SER A 125 3.35 -24.52 -7.08
CA SER A 125 2.03 -24.72 -6.49
C SER A 125 1.40 -26.00 -7.03
N PRO A 126 0.92 -26.94 -6.17
CA PRO A 126 0.22 -28.10 -6.66
C PRO A 126 -0.97 -27.61 -7.50
N LYS A 127 -1.03 -28.08 -8.75
CA LYS A 127 -2.13 -27.77 -9.67
C LYS A 127 -3.44 -28.31 -9.10
N ILE A 128 -4.08 -27.58 -8.20
CA ILE A 128 -5.51 -27.71 -7.94
C ILE A 128 -6.24 -26.99 -9.09
N ARG A 129 -5.73 -27.21 -10.30
CA ARG A 129 -6.33 -26.73 -11.53
C ARG A 129 -7.56 -27.58 -11.83
N GLY A 130 -8.70 -26.92 -11.93
CA GLY A 130 -9.83 -27.42 -12.71
C GLY A 130 -10.89 -28.22 -11.99
N VAL A 131 -11.02 -28.13 -10.66
CA VAL A 131 -12.23 -28.67 -10.01
C VAL A 131 -13.19 -27.51 -9.76
N LYS A 132 -14.16 -27.32 -10.66
CA LYS A 132 -15.32 -26.46 -10.37
C LYS A 132 -15.92 -26.91 -9.03
N GLY A 133 -15.87 -26.05 -8.00
CA GLY A 133 -16.30 -26.37 -6.65
C GLY A 133 -15.20 -26.90 -5.72
N GLY A 134 -13.94 -27.01 -6.15
CA GLY A 134 -12.83 -27.48 -5.31
C GLY A 134 -12.59 -26.61 -4.09
N GLN A 135 -12.73 -25.30 -4.22
CA GLN A 135 -12.63 -24.36 -3.09
C GLN A 135 -13.80 -24.55 -2.09
N ALA A 136 -15.02 -24.76 -2.57
CA ALA A 136 -16.16 -25.07 -1.70
C ALA A 136 -15.96 -26.40 -0.96
N LEU A 137 -15.28 -27.36 -1.58
CA LEU A 137 -14.93 -28.64 -0.95
C LEU A 137 -13.84 -28.46 0.12
N LEU A 138 -12.83 -27.63 -0.13
CA LEU A 138 -11.76 -27.31 0.82
C LEU A 138 -12.27 -26.54 2.06
N ARG A 139 -13.42 -25.88 1.97
CA ARG A 139 -14.13 -25.23 3.09
C ARG A 139 -14.86 -26.20 4.02
N GLN A 140 -15.00 -27.47 3.65
CA GLN A 140 -15.70 -28.45 4.48
C GLN A 140 -14.84 -28.91 5.67
N PRO A 141 -15.38 -28.98 6.89
CA PRO A 141 -14.66 -29.47 8.09
C PRO A 141 -13.99 -30.83 7.91
N ILE A 142 -14.58 -31.68 7.09
CA ILE A 142 -14.06 -33.03 6.79
C ILE A 142 -12.77 -32.97 5.96
N VAL A 143 -12.63 -31.95 5.09
CA VAL A 143 -11.43 -31.74 4.31
C VAL A 143 -10.30 -31.23 5.21
N HIS A 144 -10.58 -30.37 6.18
CA HIS A 144 -9.60 -29.97 7.20
C HIS A 144 -9.08 -31.16 8.01
N GLN A 145 -9.93 -32.17 8.29
CA GLN A 145 -9.47 -33.40 8.93
C GLN A 145 -8.62 -34.28 8.00
N LEU A 146 -8.95 -34.34 6.70
CA LEU A 146 -8.13 -35.03 5.70
C LEU A 146 -6.79 -34.34 5.47
N VAL A 147 -6.76 -33.01 5.45
CA VAL A 147 -5.50 -32.23 5.38
C VAL A 147 -4.63 -32.48 6.61
N LYS A 148 -5.20 -32.61 7.82
CA LYS A 148 -4.45 -33.01 9.03
C LYS A 148 -3.81 -34.39 8.93
N LEU A 149 -4.41 -35.31 8.19
CA LEU A 149 -3.96 -36.70 8.08
C LEU A 149 -2.99 -36.93 6.91
N PHE A 150 -3.16 -36.18 5.80
CA PHE A 150 -2.44 -36.43 4.54
C PHE A 150 -1.73 -35.22 3.97
N GLY A 151 -1.65 -34.12 4.71
CA GLY A 151 -1.57 -32.76 4.21
C GLY A 151 -0.22 -32.19 3.82
N GLN A 152 0.90 -32.94 3.74
CA GLN A 152 2.18 -32.34 3.33
C GLN A 152 2.17 -31.74 1.91
N ASN A 153 1.24 -32.18 1.05
CA ASN A 153 1.09 -31.73 -0.34
C ASN A 153 -0.08 -30.78 -0.57
N TRP A 154 -0.79 -30.35 0.48
CA TRP A 154 -2.03 -29.55 0.39
C TRP A 154 -1.87 -28.18 1.04
N ARG A 155 -0.75 -27.51 0.79
CA ARG A 155 -0.54 -26.13 1.24
C ARG A 155 -1.51 -25.18 0.56
N PRO A 156 -1.92 -24.08 1.23
CA PRO A 156 -2.60 -22.99 0.56
C PRO A 156 -1.81 -22.54 -0.68
N PRO A 157 -2.49 -22.10 -1.74
CA PRO A 157 -1.78 -21.63 -2.93
C PRO A 157 -0.90 -20.44 -2.56
N LYS A 158 0.31 -20.40 -3.11
CA LYS A 158 1.19 -19.24 -3.04
C LYS A 158 0.62 -18.14 -3.93
N LEU A 159 0.21 -17.03 -3.33
CA LEU A 159 -0.51 -15.97 -4.03
C LEU A 159 0.42 -14.86 -4.55
N TYR A 160 1.63 -14.74 -3.96
CA TYR A 160 2.64 -13.73 -4.30
C TYR A 160 4.04 -14.32 -4.08
N ALA A 161 5.06 -13.71 -4.68
CA ALA A 161 6.45 -13.99 -4.33
C ALA A 161 6.81 -13.30 -3.01
N THR A 162 7.57 -14.00 -2.17
CA THR A 162 7.94 -13.49 -0.84
C THR A 162 8.95 -12.34 -0.91
N ALA A 163 9.08 -11.58 0.18
CA ALA A 163 10.07 -10.53 0.31
C ALA A 163 11.51 -11.04 0.11
N ALA A 164 11.80 -12.28 0.49
CA ALA A 164 13.10 -12.90 0.22
C ALA A 164 13.34 -13.10 -1.29
N GLU A 165 12.35 -13.66 -2.01
CA GLU A 165 12.43 -13.86 -3.47
C GLU A 165 12.49 -12.52 -4.22
N LEU A 166 11.81 -11.48 -3.72
CA LEU A 166 11.91 -10.13 -4.23
C LEU A 166 13.36 -9.61 -4.13
N ASN A 167 13.96 -9.74 -2.96
CA ASN A 167 15.35 -9.32 -2.70
C ASN A 167 16.34 -10.11 -3.56
N GLU A 168 16.19 -11.44 -3.67
CA GLU A 168 17.02 -12.29 -4.53
C GLU A 168 17.00 -11.86 -5.99
N MET A 169 15.89 -11.28 -6.46
CA MET A 169 15.79 -10.76 -7.83
C MET A 169 16.34 -9.34 -7.95
N ALA A 170 16.11 -8.49 -6.95
CA ALA A 170 16.43 -7.07 -7.01
C ALA A 170 17.91 -6.77 -6.71
N MET A 171 18.50 -7.42 -5.71
CA MET A 171 19.89 -7.14 -5.28
C MET A 171 20.94 -7.34 -6.41
N PRO A 172 20.93 -8.43 -7.20
CA PRO A 172 21.87 -8.57 -8.31
C PRO A 172 21.71 -7.51 -9.40
N TRP A 173 20.48 -7.00 -9.58
CA TRP A 173 20.25 -5.89 -10.50
C TRP A 173 20.81 -4.57 -9.94
N LEU A 174 20.57 -4.28 -8.65
CA LEU A 174 21.11 -3.10 -7.97
C LEU A 174 22.65 -3.07 -7.97
N GLU A 175 23.30 -4.22 -7.87
CA GLU A 175 24.77 -4.34 -7.91
C GLU A 175 25.33 -4.08 -9.33
N SER A 176 24.58 -4.43 -10.37
CA SER A 176 25.04 -4.39 -11.76
C SER A 176 24.57 -3.18 -12.57
N VAL A 177 23.58 -2.43 -12.06
CA VAL A 177 23.01 -1.29 -12.77
C VAL A 177 23.93 -0.09 -12.78
N ASN A 178 23.87 0.70 -13.86
CA ASN A 178 24.62 1.98 -13.89
C ASN A 178 23.89 3.03 -13.05
N GLU A 179 24.67 3.85 -12.36
CA GLU A 179 24.15 5.00 -11.62
C GLU A 179 24.01 6.23 -12.55
N PRO A 180 22.98 7.08 -12.35
CA PRO A 180 21.96 6.96 -11.34
C PRO A 180 20.83 5.97 -11.74
N PHE A 181 20.26 5.28 -10.76
CA PHE A 181 19.11 4.42 -10.97
C PHE A 181 17.90 4.84 -10.12
N MET A 182 16.70 4.47 -10.60
CA MET A 182 15.45 4.49 -9.82
C MET A 182 14.86 3.09 -9.78
N ALA A 183 14.83 2.47 -8.60
CA ALA A 183 14.24 1.15 -8.37
C ALA A 183 13.01 1.26 -7.48
N TRP A 184 11.94 0.54 -7.86
CA TRP A 184 10.76 0.34 -7.04
C TRP A 184 10.63 -1.14 -6.67
N LEU A 185 10.56 -1.43 -5.37
CA LEU A 185 10.36 -2.75 -4.80
C LEU A 185 9.05 -2.75 -4.01
N HIS A 186 8.14 -3.69 -4.33
CA HIS A 186 6.85 -3.80 -3.69
C HIS A 186 6.69 -5.15 -2.98
N TYR A 187 6.53 -5.10 -1.66
CA TYR A 187 6.42 -6.24 -0.74
C TYR A 187 4.98 -6.57 -0.41
N MET A 188 4.59 -7.85 -0.53
CA MET A 188 3.24 -8.37 -0.37
C MET A 188 3.08 -9.37 0.79
N ASP A 189 4.03 -9.44 1.72
CA ASP A 189 3.98 -10.47 2.77
C ASP A 189 3.06 -10.09 3.93
N VAL A 190 2.74 -8.81 4.09
CA VAL A 190 1.96 -8.28 5.22
C VAL A 190 0.45 -8.45 5.08
N PRO A 191 -0.19 -8.28 3.86
CA PRO A 191 -1.63 -8.43 3.74
C PRO A 191 -2.14 -9.83 4.07
N TRP A 192 -3.45 -9.89 4.38
CA TRP A 192 -4.17 -11.16 4.44
C TRP A 192 -3.82 -12.05 3.22
N PRO A 193 -3.56 -13.36 3.39
CA PRO A 193 -3.92 -14.24 4.51
C PRO A 193 -2.89 -14.38 5.65
N TYR A 194 -1.91 -13.55 5.80
CA TYR A 194 -0.90 -13.46 6.87
C TYR A 194 0.00 -14.69 7.08
N HIS A 195 -0.19 -15.79 6.34
CA HIS A 195 0.59 -17.01 6.49
C HIS A 195 1.81 -17.00 5.58
N LEU A 196 2.98 -16.94 6.18
CA LEU A 196 4.25 -17.09 5.48
C LEU A 196 4.42 -18.55 5.07
N GLU A 197 4.55 -18.81 3.77
CA GLU A 197 4.65 -20.18 3.21
C GLU A 197 5.76 -20.99 3.86
N ASP A 198 6.92 -20.36 4.12
CA ASP A 198 8.10 -20.99 4.69
C ASP A 198 7.85 -21.50 6.13
N THR A 199 6.86 -20.96 6.84
CA THR A 199 6.48 -21.39 8.19
C THR A 199 5.52 -22.58 8.19
N LEU A 200 4.88 -22.91 7.07
CA LEU A 200 3.91 -24.00 6.95
C LEU A 200 4.61 -25.34 6.72
N THR A 201 5.35 -25.81 7.72
CA THR A 201 6.20 -27.02 7.60
C THR A 201 5.49 -28.29 8.08
N LYS A 202 4.49 -28.18 8.96
CA LYS A 202 3.77 -29.33 9.57
C LYS A 202 2.33 -29.39 9.11
N PRO A 203 1.72 -30.61 9.01
CA PRO A 203 0.32 -30.80 8.62
C PRO A 203 -0.66 -29.97 9.46
N LYS A 204 -0.37 -29.79 10.76
CA LYS A 204 -1.22 -28.97 11.64
C LYS A 204 -1.18 -27.50 11.23
N GLU A 205 0.01 -26.95 10.96
CA GLU A 205 0.20 -25.54 10.53
C GLU A 205 -0.55 -25.28 9.22
N ILE A 206 -0.46 -26.20 8.27
CA ILE A 206 -1.20 -26.14 7.00
C ILE A 206 -2.72 -26.17 7.23
N ALA A 207 -3.20 -27.04 8.12
CA ALA A 207 -4.62 -27.13 8.43
C ALA A 207 -5.15 -25.87 9.15
N ASP A 208 -4.36 -25.33 10.06
CA ASP A 208 -4.67 -24.08 10.77
C ASP A 208 -4.72 -22.90 9.79
N ALA A 209 -3.78 -22.82 8.82
CA ALA A 209 -3.79 -21.79 7.78
C ALA A 209 -5.05 -21.85 6.90
N TRP A 210 -5.49 -23.05 6.51
CA TRP A 210 -6.75 -23.22 5.78
C TRP A 210 -7.98 -22.82 6.60
N ALA A 211 -7.98 -23.12 7.91
CA ALA A 211 -9.08 -22.75 8.80
C ALA A 211 -9.16 -21.22 8.96
N ASP A 212 -8.02 -20.55 9.14
CA ASP A 212 -7.95 -19.10 9.25
C ASP A 212 -8.42 -18.42 7.95
N LEU A 213 -7.95 -18.90 6.80
CA LEU A 213 -8.35 -18.43 5.47
C LEU A 213 -9.88 -18.52 5.28
N SER A 214 -10.45 -19.68 5.60
CA SER A 214 -11.89 -19.91 5.48
C SER A 214 -12.69 -19.00 6.40
N HIS A 215 -12.24 -18.86 7.67
CA HIS A 215 -12.95 -18.01 8.62
C HIS A 215 -12.85 -16.52 8.27
N LEU A 216 -11.68 -16.01 7.89
CA LEU A 216 -11.53 -14.61 7.47
C LEU A 216 -12.35 -14.30 6.21
N HIS A 217 -12.46 -15.25 5.28
CA HIS A 217 -13.40 -15.12 4.17
C HIS A 217 -14.85 -15.00 4.65
N GLU A 218 -15.28 -15.85 5.61
CA GLU A 218 -16.64 -15.77 6.19
C GLU A 218 -16.87 -14.46 6.94
N VAL A 219 -15.85 -13.93 7.64
CA VAL A 219 -15.90 -12.61 8.29
C VAL A 219 -16.15 -11.52 7.27
N ASN A 220 -15.36 -11.49 6.21
CA ASN A 220 -15.36 -10.38 5.25
C ASN A 220 -16.58 -10.41 4.30
N TRP A 221 -17.04 -11.60 3.90
CA TRP A 221 -18.12 -11.71 2.92
C TRP A 221 -19.49 -12.02 3.51
N TYR A 222 -19.54 -12.57 4.72
CA TYR A 222 -20.79 -12.99 5.33
C TYR A 222 -20.99 -12.44 6.75
N GLY A 223 -20.08 -11.58 7.24
CA GLY A 223 -20.18 -10.97 8.56
C GLY A 223 -20.08 -11.95 9.72
N ALA A 224 -19.33 -13.05 9.55
CA ALA A 224 -19.11 -13.99 10.64
C ALA A 224 -18.44 -13.31 11.84
N PRO A 225 -18.82 -13.68 13.09
CA PRO A 225 -18.25 -13.07 14.28
C PRO A 225 -16.79 -13.49 14.47
N VAL A 226 -15.96 -12.56 14.97
CA VAL A 226 -14.57 -12.83 15.36
C VAL A 226 -14.48 -12.83 16.88
N SER A 227 -14.08 -13.96 17.48
CA SER A 227 -13.86 -14.03 18.93
C SER A 227 -12.59 -13.26 19.33
N PRO A 228 -12.48 -12.86 20.62
CA PRO A 228 -11.26 -12.23 21.12
C PRO A 228 -9.98 -13.05 20.88
N GLU A 229 -10.08 -14.39 21.00
CA GLU A 229 -8.96 -15.31 20.77
C GLU A 229 -8.58 -15.37 19.28
N GLN A 230 -9.56 -15.36 18.39
CA GLN A 230 -9.34 -15.30 16.95
C GLN A 230 -8.72 -13.96 16.55
N LYS A 231 -9.25 -12.84 17.07
CA LYS A 231 -8.66 -11.52 16.86
C LYS A 231 -7.19 -11.49 17.28
N ALA A 232 -6.89 -11.96 18.50
CA ALA A 232 -5.51 -12.00 19.00
C ALA A 232 -4.61 -12.92 18.14
N ARG A 233 -5.15 -14.02 17.60
CA ARG A 233 -4.43 -14.90 16.69
C ARG A 233 -4.10 -14.20 15.37
N TYR A 234 -5.07 -13.55 14.73
CA TYR A 234 -4.87 -12.89 13.43
C TYR A 234 -3.94 -11.69 13.53
N VAL A 235 -4.08 -10.88 14.58
CA VAL A 235 -3.11 -9.79 14.86
C VAL A 235 -1.70 -10.34 15.02
N ARG A 236 -1.52 -11.47 15.72
CA ARG A 236 -0.20 -12.10 15.85
C ARG A 236 0.37 -12.56 14.51
N LEU A 237 -0.45 -13.16 13.62
CA LEU A 237 -0.01 -13.56 12.29
C LEU A 237 0.41 -12.35 11.44
N TYR A 238 -0.33 -11.26 11.53
CA TYR A 238 0.03 -9.99 10.90
C TYR A 238 1.36 -9.44 11.45
N GLU A 239 1.56 -9.48 12.77
CA GLU A 239 2.84 -9.11 13.40
C GLU A 239 4.01 -9.98 12.92
N GLU A 240 3.81 -11.29 12.78
CA GLU A 240 4.80 -12.23 12.27
C GLU A 240 5.17 -11.91 10.80
N ALA A 241 4.19 -11.54 9.98
CA ALA A 241 4.40 -11.11 8.60
C ALA A 241 5.18 -9.79 8.52
N ILE A 242 4.87 -8.81 9.38
CA ILE A 242 5.65 -7.57 9.50
C ILE A 242 7.10 -7.88 9.90
N ALA A 243 7.31 -8.71 10.93
CA ALA A 243 8.66 -9.04 11.39
C ALA A 243 9.49 -9.75 10.30
N TYR A 244 8.86 -10.59 9.51
CA TYR A 244 9.51 -11.23 8.36
C TYR A 244 9.90 -10.20 7.29
N THR A 245 8.99 -9.30 6.91
CA THR A 245 9.25 -8.24 5.94
C THR A 245 10.34 -7.29 6.43
N ASP A 246 10.29 -6.90 7.71
CA ASP A 246 11.32 -6.08 8.36
C ASP A 246 12.71 -6.72 8.27
N ALA A 247 12.81 -8.02 8.53
CA ALA A 247 14.08 -8.75 8.40
C ALA A 247 14.62 -8.76 6.96
N GLN A 248 13.75 -8.83 5.94
CA GLN A 248 14.19 -8.76 4.54
C GLN A 248 14.60 -7.34 4.14
N ILE A 249 13.92 -6.31 4.66
CA ILE A 249 14.34 -4.90 4.52
C ILE A 249 15.71 -4.70 5.16
N GLY A 250 15.95 -5.28 6.34
CA GLY A 250 17.27 -5.27 6.98
C GLY A 250 18.37 -5.79 6.07
N LYS A 251 18.16 -6.95 5.46
CA LYS A 251 19.14 -7.54 4.50
C LYS A 251 19.38 -6.65 3.28
N LEU A 252 18.33 -5.98 2.78
CA LEU A 252 18.49 -5.05 1.66
C LEU A 252 19.29 -3.81 2.09
N MET A 253 19.06 -3.28 3.30
CA MET A 253 19.84 -2.15 3.80
C MET A 253 21.29 -2.52 4.05
N ASP A 254 21.56 -3.69 4.64
CA ASP A 254 22.92 -4.20 4.84
C ASP A 254 23.64 -4.40 3.48
N PHE A 255 22.95 -4.93 2.46
CA PHE A 255 23.47 -5.03 1.10
C PHE A 255 23.86 -3.67 0.51
N LEU A 256 23.04 -2.62 0.68
CA LEU A 256 23.39 -1.27 0.21
C LEU A 256 24.63 -0.72 0.94
N ASP A 257 24.75 -1.00 2.22
CA ASP A 257 25.91 -0.59 3.03
C ASP A 257 27.19 -1.35 2.56
N GLU A 258 27.10 -2.66 2.36
CA GLU A 258 28.22 -3.51 1.92
C GLU A 258 28.73 -3.19 0.51
N THR A 259 27.84 -2.80 -0.40
CA THR A 259 28.18 -2.41 -1.78
C THR A 259 28.58 -0.95 -1.94
N GLY A 260 28.44 -0.13 -0.87
CA GLY A 260 28.70 1.31 -0.91
C GLY A 260 27.57 2.13 -1.58
N LEU A 261 26.53 1.48 -2.08
CA LEU A 261 25.39 2.16 -2.71
C LEU A 261 24.64 3.08 -1.73
N ALA A 262 24.68 2.75 -0.44
CA ALA A 262 24.02 3.53 0.61
C ALA A 262 24.47 4.99 0.66
N GLU A 263 25.72 5.30 0.28
CA GLU A 263 26.30 6.64 0.36
C GLU A 263 25.63 7.64 -0.58
N ASN A 264 25.08 7.16 -1.72
CA ASN A 264 24.43 8.00 -2.73
C ASN A 264 23.00 7.57 -3.07
N THR A 265 22.32 6.82 -2.19
CA THR A 265 20.96 6.34 -2.45
C THR A 265 19.93 6.98 -1.51
N VAL A 266 18.95 7.66 -2.10
CA VAL A 266 17.72 8.07 -1.42
C VAL A 266 16.86 6.82 -1.24
N VAL A 267 16.53 6.48 0.00
CA VAL A 267 15.62 5.36 0.32
C VAL A 267 14.31 5.94 0.83
N VAL A 268 13.22 5.60 0.18
CA VAL A 268 11.85 5.89 0.63
C VAL A 268 11.17 4.59 1.01
N LEU A 269 10.61 4.52 2.23
CA LEU A 269 9.75 3.42 2.66
C LEU A 269 8.37 3.98 2.96
N VAL A 270 7.34 3.38 2.37
CA VAL A 270 5.94 3.81 2.54
C VAL A 270 5.01 2.60 2.45
N SER A 271 3.89 2.62 3.17
CA SER A 271 2.76 1.73 2.87
C SER A 271 1.78 2.40 1.92
N ASP A 272 1.10 1.59 1.12
CA ASP A 272 0.04 2.09 0.24
C ASP A 272 -1.26 2.35 1.00
N HIS A 273 -1.62 1.51 1.98
CA HIS A 273 -2.73 1.70 2.90
C HIS A 273 -2.50 0.87 4.18
N GLY A 274 -3.40 1.01 5.15
CA GLY A 274 -3.41 0.23 6.37
C GLY A 274 -4.35 -0.98 6.31
N GLU A 275 -4.73 -1.48 7.47
CA GLU A 275 -5.53 -2.68 7.68
C GLU A 275 -6.48 -2.50 8.86
N GLU A 276 -7.75 -2.94 8.77
CA GLU A 276 -8.71 -2.91 9.86
C GLU A 276 -8.69 -4.22 10.64
N PHE A 277 -8.73 -4.12 11.96
CA PHE A 277 -8.79 -5.26 12.90
C PHE A 277 -10.05 -5.20 13.75
N MET A 278 -11.22 -5.19 13.14
CA MET A 278 -12.54 -5.09 13.77
C MET A 278 -12.81 -3.74 14.47
N GLU A 279 -12.06 -2.67 14.17
CA GLU A 279 -12.36 -1.31 14.70
C GLU A 279 -13.73 -0.82 14.22
N ARG A 280 -14.10 -1.17 12.98
CA ARG A 280 -15.40 -0.83 12.35
C ARG A 280 -16.24 -2.07 12.05
N ARG A 281 -15.98 -3.19 12.72
CA ARG A 281 -16.64 -4.51 12.57
C ARG A 281 -16.27 -5.29 11.33
N HIS A 282 -15.22 -4.89 10.60
CA HIS A 282 -14.67 -5.59 9.45
C HIS A 282 -13.25 -6.03 9.73
N TRP A 283 -12.74 -6.95 8.93
CA TRP A 283 -11.36 -7.39 8.98
C TRP A 283 -10.68 -7.08 7.67
N GLY A 284 -9.46 -6.56 7.73
CA GLY A 284 -8.73 -6.25 6.51
C GLY A 284 -9.11 -4.89 5.91
N HIS A 285 -9.05 -4.80 4.60
CA HIS A 285 -9.42 -3.59 3.83
C HIS A 285 -10.55 -3.85 2.82
N VAL A 286 -11.30 -4.93 3.00
CA VAL A 286 -12.33 -5.40 2.05
C VAL A 286 -13.53 -4.45 1.98
N GLU A 287 -13.95 -3.88 3.11
CA GLU A 287 -15.05 -2.91 3.16
C GLU A 287 -14.63 -1.52 2.70
N LEU A 288 -13.33 -1.31 2.53
CA LEU A 288 -12.79 -0.11 1.91
C LEU A 288 -13.30 1.16 2.60
N ASN A 289 -13.12 1.26 3.90
CA ASN A 289 -13.42 2.47 4.67
C ASN A 289 -12.32 3.53 4.49
N LEU A 290 -12.56 4.75 4.98
CA LEU A 290 -11.64 5.89 4.87
C LEU A 290 -11.19 6.44 6.23
N TYR A 291 -11.16 5.59 7.25
CA TYR A 291 -10.66 5.95 8.58
C TYR A 291 -9.13 5.89 8.65
N ASP A 292 -8.54 6.47 9.71
CA ASP A 292 -7.08 6.58 9.85
C ASP A 292 -6.36 5.25 10.00
N GLU A 293 -7.03 4.17 10.48
CA GLU A 293 -6.45 2.83 10.45
C GLU A 293 -6.13 2.31 9.04
N ILE A 294 -6.77 2.90 8.01
CA ILE A 294 -6.53 2.60 6.59
C ILE A 294 -5.72 3.71 5.92
N LEU A 295 -6.09 4.99 6.12
CA LEU A 295 -5.51 6.10 5.35
C LEU A 295 -4.20 6.63 5.91
N LYS A 296 -3.95 6.50 7.21
CA LYS A 296 -2.71 6.96 7.83
C LYS A 296 -1.65 5.86 7.75
N VAL A 297 -0.61 6.10 6.97
CA VAL A 297 0.42 5.11 6.65
C VAL A 297 1.80 5.52 7.16
N PRO A 298 2.71 4.56 7.41
CA PRO A 298 4.11 4.89 7.67
C PRO A 298 4.75 5.45 6.41
N MET A 299 5.56 6.50 6.57
CA MET A 299 6.40 7.06 5.53
C MET A 299 7.73 7.53 6.12
N LEU A 300 8.82 7.05 5.53
CA LEU A 300 10.19 7.32 5.93
C LEU A 300 11.02 7.71 4.72
N MET A 301 11.99 8.62 4.88
CA MET A 301 12.97 8.95 3.86
C MET A 301 14.37 9.02 4.46
N ARG A 302 15.31 8.23 3.95
CA ARG A 302 16.75 8.41 4.19
C ARG A 302 17.37 9.06 2.97
N ILE A 303 17.94 10.25 3.14
CA ILE A 303 18.45 11.06 2.05
C ILE A 303 19.93 11.37 2.31
N PRO A 304 20.86 11.03 1.40
CA PRO A 304 22.27 11.34 1.54
C PRO A 304 22.50 12.83 1.83
N GLY A 305 23.32 13.12 2.86
CA GLY A 305 23.63 14.49 3.26
C GLY A 305 22.55 15.20 4.10
N VAL A 306 21.39 14.61 4.31
CA VAL A 306 20.36 15.10 5.24
C VAL A 306 20.51 14.43 6.59
N ALA A 307 20.44 15.23 7.67
CA ALA A 307 20.58 14.70 9.03
C ALA A 307 19.48 13.68 9.36
N GLY A 308 19.85 12.56 9.98
CA GLY A 308 18.92 11.56 10.45
C GLY A 308 18.14 11.96 11.72
N ASN A 309 17.24 11.08 12.15
CA ASN A 309 16.40 11.21 13.34
C ASN A 309 15.49 12.47 13.34
N GLN A 310 15.09 12.92 12.15
CA GLN A 310 14.13 14.02 12.04
C GLN A 310 12.69 13.49 12.12
N VAL A 311 11.82 14.27 12.74
CA VAL A 311 10.39 13.98 12.87
C VAL A 311 9.60 15.14 12.29
N ILE A 312 8.84 14.88 11.23
CA ILE A 312 7.95 15.85 10.61
C ILE A 312 6.52 15.52 11.04
N GLY A 313 5.92 16.45 11.80
CA GLY A 313 4.54 16.33 12.30
C GLY A 313 3.49 16.90 11.36
N GLN A 314 3.88 17.68 10.37
CA GLN A 314 2.96 18.24 9.38
C GLN A 314 2.30 17.13 8.58
N GLN A 315 1.03 17.34 8.24
CA GLN A 315 0.29 16.43 7.36
C GLN A 315 0.87 16.47 5.95
N VAL A 316 1.14 15.28 5.39
CA VAL A 316 1.65 15.08 4.03
C VAL A 316 0.82 14.00 3.32
N SER A 317 0.88 13.97 2.00
CA SER A 317 0.27 12.91 1.20
C SER A 317 1.34 11.98 0.64
N THR A 318 1.02 10.69 0.47
CA THR A 318 1.92 9.79 -0.29
C THR A 318 2.04 10.18 -1.76
N MET A 319 1.16 11.06 -2.27
CA MET A 319 1.26 11.67 -3.59
C MET A 319 2.48 12.61 -3.72
N ASP A 320 3.03 13.08 -2.61
CA ASP A 320 4.14 14.01 -2.55
C ASP A 320 5.51 13.32 -2.78
N ILE A 321 5.52 11.99 -2.77
CA ILE A 321 6.73 11.19 -2.98
C ILE A 321 7.36 11.48 -4.35
N MET A 322 6.59 11.35 -5.43
CA MET A 322 7.16 11.50 -6.78
C MET A 322 7.63 12.91 -7.10
N PRO A 323 6.91 14.02 -6.80
CA PRO A 323 7.47 15.36 -6.98
C PRO A 323 8.72 15.60 -6.13
N THR A 324 8.80 15.05 -4.93
CA THR A 324 10.02 15.11 -4.09
C THR A 324 11.19 14.38 -4.77
N LEU A 325 10.96 13.17 -5.26
CA LEU A 325 12.00 12.40 -5.94
C LEU A 325 12.46 13.07 -7.25
N LEU A 326 11.54 13.69 -8.00
CA LEU A 326 11.89 14.48 -9.18
C LEU A 326 12.78 15.69 -8.82
N GLU A 327 12.47 16.41 -7.75
CA GLU A 327 13.29 17.52 -7.27
C GLU A 327 14.68 17.05 -6.85
N LEU A 328 14.77 16.00 -6.04
CA LEU A 328 16.06 15.41 -5.62
C LEU A 328 16.88 14.89 -6.81
N ALA A 329 16.21 14.39 -7.86
CA ALA A 329 16.84 13.96 -9.11
C ALA A 329 17.27 15.13 -10.02
N GLY A 330 16.89 16.37 -9.69
CA GLY A 330 17.11 17.54 -10.56
C GLY A 330 16.30 17.47 -11.85
N CYS A 331 15.14 16.84 -11.83
CA CYS A 331 14.22 16.71 -12.95
C CYS A 331 13.05 17.68 -12.81
N ARG A 332 12.42 18.05 -13.93
CA ARG A 332 11.22 18.89 -13.88
C ARG A 332 10.05 18.16 -13.25
N ILE A 333 9.23 18.87 -12.49
CA ILE A 333 7.95 18.38 -11.97
C ILE A 333 6.86 18.75 -12.99
N PRO A 334 6.10 17.76 -13.55
CA PRO A 334 5.04 18.07 -14.50
C PRO A 334 3.88 18.82 -13.85
N GLU A 335 3.24 19.74 -14.56
CA GLU A 335 2.08 20.51 -14.09
C GLU A 335 0.86 19.64 -13.69
N LYS A 336 0.73 18.46 -14.30
CA LYS A 336 -0.37 17.50 -14.01
C LYS A 336 -0.15 16.68 -12.74
N VAL A 337 1.01 16.77 -12.09
CA VAL A 337 1.30 16.18 -10.79
C VAL A 337 0.59 16.99 -9.72
N LEU A 338 -0.17 16.33 -8.84
CA LEU A 338 -0.99 17.02 -7.82
C LEU A 338 -0.30 17.12 -6.46
N GLY A 339 0.61 16.21 -6.14
CA GLY A 339 1.43 16.30 -4.95
C GLY A 339 2.45 17.42 -5.02
N LYS A 340 3.03 17.75 -3.90
CA LYS A 340 4.06 18.78 -3.74
C LYS A 340 5.36 18.16 -3.26
N SER A 341 6.48 18.82 -3.54
CA SER A 341 7.75 18.37 -2.97
C SER A 341 7.77 18.56 -1.46
N LEU A 342 8.29 17.56 -0.77
CA LEU A 342 8.49 17.56 0.68
C LEU A 342 9.81 18.24 1.09
N VAL A 343 10.69 18.58 0.14
CA VAL A 343 12.01 19.18 0.41
C VAL A 343 11.93 20.36 1.37
N PRO A 344 10.97 21.30 1.24
CA PRO A 344 10.87 22.44 2.15
C PRO A 344 10.70 22.05 3.63
N LEU A 345 10.19 20.86 3.93
CA LEU A 345 9.92 20.43 5.30
C LEU A 345 11.19 20.13 6.12
N TRP A 346 12.30 19.82 5.47
CA TRP A 346 13.60 19.58 6.13
C TRP A 346 14.70 20.57 5.71
N ASP A 347 14.46 21.38 4.68
CA ASP A 347 15.41 22.40 4.20
C ASP A 347 15.24 23.77 4.89
N GLY A 348 14.47 23.83 5.97
CA GLY A 348 14.30 25.00 6.82
C GLY A 348 13.17 25.96 6.42
N ASN A 349 12.37 25.65 5.41
CA ASN A 349 11.25 26.45 4.92
C ASN A 349 9.89 25.71 4.93
N PRO A 350 9.44 25.16 6.07
CA PRO A 350 8.23 24.32 6.10
C PRO A 350 6.96 25.07 5.67
N ALA A 351 6.91 26.40 5.78
CA ALA A 351 5.78 27.21 5.32
C ALA A 351 5.58 27.15 3.80
N ASP A 352 6.63 26.85 3.04
CA ASP A 352 6.57 26.78 1.57
C ASP A 352 5.89 25.48 1.09
N TYR A 353 5.76 24.45 1.95
CA TYR A 353 5.04 23.23 1.62
C TYR A 353 3.54 23.46 1.52
N GLY A 354 2.90 24.12 2.50
CA GLY A 354 1.54 24.66 2.44
C GLY A 354 0.46 23.67 2.01
N VAL A 355 0.52 22.41 2.47
CA VAL A 355 -0.56 21.43 2.27
C VAL A 355 -1.36 21.27 3.56
N GLU A 356 -2.59 21.80 3.54
CA GLU A 356 -3.48 21.76 4.69
C GLU A 356 -4.47 20.59 4.62
N ILE A 357 -4.67 20.03 3.41
CA ILE A 357 -5.73 19.04 3.14
C ILE A 357 -5.15 17.83 2.45
N ALA A 358 -5.44 16.65 3.00
CA ALA A 358 -5.26 15.36 2.33
C ALA A 358 -6.62 14.78 1.94
N ILE A 359 -6.70 14.15 0.78
CA ILE A 359 -7.92 13.52 0.27
C ILE A 359 -7.70 12.03 0.12
N GLY A 360 -8.59 11.24 0.71
CA GLY A 360 -8.69 9.80 0.50
C GLY A 360 -9.93 9.46 -0.33
N GLU A 361 -9.81 8.51 -1.25
CA GLU A 361 -10.90 8.06 -2.12
C GLU A 361 -11.13 6.56 -1.97
N ARG A 362 -12.39 6.18 -2.03
CA ARG A 362 -12.82 4.80 -2.16
C ARG A 362 -13.91 4.72 -3.21
N TRP A 363 -13.72 3.84 -4.16
CA TRP A 363 -14.72 3.52 -5.18
C TRP A 363 -15.02 2.03 -5.14
N ARG A 364 -16.30 1.67 -4.99
CA ARG A 364 -16.74 0.28 -5.07
C ARG A 364 -18.12 0.23 -5.71
N ASP A 365 -18.28 -0.61 -6.72
CA ASP A 365 -19.53 -0.82 -7.46
C ASP A 365 -20.18 0.52 -7.90
N THR A 366 -21.25 0.91 -7.22
CA THR A 366 -22.00 2.14 -7.47
C THR A 366 -21.81 3.21 -6.39
N SER A 367 -20.91 3.00 -5.42
CA SER A 367 -20.68 3.93 -4.30
C SER A 367 -19.30 4.54 -4.36
N HIS A 368 -19.23 5.87 -4.20
CA HIS A 368 -18.01 6.64 -4.10
C HIS A 368 -17.96 7.37 -2.77
N MET A 369 -16.90 7.13 -1.99
CA MET A 369 -16.63 7.86 -0.77
C MET A 369 -15.41 8.75 -0.94
N ILE A 370 -15.45 9.94 -0.34
CA ILE A 370 -14.34 10.88 -0.30
C ILE A 370 -14.12 11.30 1.15
N ALA A 371 -12.90 11.15 1.64
CA ALA A 371 -12.47 11.72 2.91
C ALA A 371 -11.64 12.98 2.67
N ILE A 372 -11.97 14.04 3.39
CA ILE A 372 -11.19 15.26 3.48
C ILE A 372 -10.57 15.32 4.88
N ARG A 373 -9.25 15.30 4.95
CA ARG A 373 -8.52 15.32 6.21
C ARG A 373 -7.67 16.57 6.33
N THR A 374 -7.86 17.27 7.42
CA THR A 374 -6.99 18.36 7.90
C THR A 374 -6.21 17.89 9.13
N GLU A 375 -5.39 18.74 9.75
CA GLU A 375 -4.75 18.42 11.03
C GLU A 375 -5.74 18.34 12.20
N GLU A 376 -6.91 18.97 12.06
CA GLU A 376 -7.92 19.08 13.13
C GLU A 376 -9.13 18.19 12.89
N TYR A 377 -9.62 18.13 11.64
CA TYR A 377 -10.86 17.45 11.31
C TYR A 377 -10.67 16.39 10.24
N LYS A 378 -11.50 15.36 10.31
CA LYS A 378 -11.72 14.43 9.21
C LYS A 378 -13.19 14.38 8.85
N TYR A 379 -13.47 14.70 7.61
CA TYR A 379 -14.79 14.68 7.00
C TYR A 379 -14.88 13.52 6.02
N ILE A 380 -15.94 12.69 6.09
CA ILE A 380 -16.19 11.59 5.16
C ILE A 380 -17.56 11.78 4.55
N TRP A 381 -17.58 11.86 3.22
CA TRP A 381 -18.79 11.92 2.42
C TRP A 381 -18.95 10.63 1.61
N ASP A 382 -20.21 10.16 1.49
CA ASP A 382 -20.61 8.98 0.73
C ASP A 382 -21.72 9.36 -0.23
N ASP A 383 -21.56 9.14 -1.54
CA ASP A 383 -22.58 9.46 -2.55
C ASP A 383 -23.85 8.60 -2.40
N ALA A 384 -23.74 7.42 -1.79
CA ALA A 384 -24.90 6.60 -1.45
C ALA A 384 -25.74 7.17 -0.29
N LYS A 385 -25.14 8.06 0.53
CA LYS A 385 -25.78 8.70 1.70
C LYS A 385 -25.34 10.16 1.82
N PRO A 386 -25.58 11.00 0.80
CA PRO A 386 -25.00 12.34 0.73
C PRO A 386 -25.42 13.27 1.88
N ASP A 387 -26.61 13.03 2.46
CA ASP A 387 -27.17 13.81 3.57
C ASP A 387 -26.74 13.32 4.97
N GLN A 388 -25.86 12.28 5.03
CA GLN A 388 -25.38 11.70 6.28
C GLN A 388 -23.85 11.66 6.33
N PRO A 389 -23.16 12.80 6.17
CA PRO A 389 -21.71 12.83 6.25
C PRO A 389 -21.24 12.56 7.68
N LEU A 390 -19.99 12.12 7.80
CA LEU A 390 -19.32 11.99 9.08
C LEU A 390 -18.30 13.11 9.24
N LEU A 391 -18.14 13.62 10.46
CA LEU A 391 -17.12 14.60 10.82
C LEU A 391 -16.53 14.20 12.17
N PHE A 392 -15.20 14.15 12.26
CA PHE A 392 -14.46 13.81 13.47
C PHE A 392 -13.48 14.92 13.84
N ASP A 393 -13.41 15.28 15.13
CA ASP A 393 -12.34 16.11 15.68
C ASP A 393 -11.15 15.21 16.04
N LEU A 394 -10.13 15.20 15.22
CA LEU A 394 -8.96 14.30 15.37
C LEU A 394 -8.09 14.62 16.60
N ARG A 395 -8.24 15.81 17.20
CA ARG A 395 -7.54 16.18 18.43
C ARG A 395 -8.21 15.60 19.67
N GLN A 396 -9.54 15.49 19.66
CA GLN A 396 -10.33 14.98 20.79
C GLN A 396 -10.71 13.51 20.60
N ASP A 397 -10.92 13.08 19.37
CA ASP A 397 -11.32 11.73 18.97
C ASP A 397 -10.39 11.18 17.86
N PRO A 398 -9.11 10.96 18.11
CA PRO A 398 -8.17 10.43 17.13
C PRO A 398 -8.51 9.01 16.65
N ALA A 399 -9.42 8.32 17.34
CA ALA A 399 -9.93 7.00 16.96
C ALA A 399 -11.22 7.08 16.12
N GLU A 400 -11.72 8.28 15.81
CA GLU A 400 -12.86 8.52 14.92
C GLU A 400 -14.13 7.71 15.32
N GLN A 401 -14.46 7.71 16.63
CA GLN A 401 -15.56 6.91 17.17
C GLN A 401 -16.89 7.69 17.17
N HIS A 402 -16.86 9.04 17.25
CA HIS A 402 -18.03 9.86 17.48
C HIS A 402 -18.11 11.00 16.45
N SER A 403 -19.02 10.85 15.49
CA SER A 403 -19.27 11.93 14.52
C SER A 403 -19.93 13.14 15.17
N ILE A 404 -19.34 14.31 14.92
CA ILE A 404 -19.85 15.62 15.37
C ILE A 404 -20.48 16.42 14.24
N ALA A 405 -20.80 15.80 13.10
CA ALA A 405 -21.30 16.48 11.90
C ALA A 405 -22.60 17.29 12.17
N ALA A 406 -23.47 16.78 13.03
CA ALA A 406 -24.72 17.45 13.37
C ALA A 406 -24.52 18.75 14.16
N ASP A 407 -23.45 18.82 14.96
CA ASP A 407 -23.16 19.96 15.85
C ASP A 407 -22.29 21.02 15.16
N HIS A 408 -21.65 20.70 14.01
CA HIS A 408 -20.71 21.57 13.28
C HIS A 408 -21.05 21.70 11.78
N PRO A 409 -22.26 22.18 11.42
CA PRO A 409 -22.70 22.27 10.02
C PRO A 409 -21.86 23.24 9.18
N ASP A 410 -21.25 24.23 9.78
CA ASP A 410 -20.34 25.19 9.14
C ASP A 410 -19.03 24.54 8.70
N VAL A 411 -18.43 23.69 9.54
CA VAL A 411 -17.25 22.89 9.22
C VAL A 411 -17.57 21.88 8.12
N VAL A 412 -18.73 21.19 8.25
CA VAL A 412 -19.23 20.26 7.21
C VAL A 412 -19.33 20.97 5.86
N GLN A 413 -19.95 22.16 5.80
CA GLN A 413 -20.11 22.93 4.57
C GLN A 413 -18.75 23.33 3.97
N THR A 414 -17.82 23.76 4.81
CA THR A 414 -16.47 24.17 4.38
C THR A 414 -15.70 22.99 3.77
N LEU A 415 -15.70 21.84 4.45
CA LEU A 415 -14.96 20.65 3.98
C LEU A 415 -15.62 20.00 2.77
N HIS A 416 -16.97 20.11 2.66
CA HIS A 416 -17.68 19.58 1.48
C HIS A 416 -17.30 20.29 0.17
N GLN A 417 -16.90 21.55 0.21
CA GLN A 417 -16.39 22.26 -0.99
C GLN A 417 -15.17 21.55 -1.61
N HIS A 418 -14.34 20.88 -0.80
CA HIS A 418 -13.21 20.09 -1.30
C HIS A 418 -13.67 18.77 -1.95
N VAL A 419 -14.79 18.20 -1.49
CA VAL A 419 -15.43 17.07 -2.16
C VAL A 419 -15.91 17.48 -3.55
N GLU A 420 -16.62 18.60 -3.66
CA GLU A 420 -17.09 19.13 -4.96
C GLU A 420 -15.92 19.40 -5.91
N ALA A 421 -14.85 20.02 -5.40
CA ALA A 421 -13.64 20.26 -6.19
C ALA A 421 -12.98 18.96 -6.67
N GLN A 422 -12.98 17.91 -5.84
CA GLN A 422 -12.44 16.60 -6.21
C GLN A 422 -13.31 15.92 -7.28
N LEU A 423 -14.64 15.96 -7.14
CA LEU A 423 -15.57 15.43 -8.13
C LEU A 423 -15.42 16.15 -9.49
N GLU A 424 -15.21 17.47 -9.47
CA GLU A 424 -14.96 18.24 -10.71
C GLU A 424 -13.61 17.88 -11.35
N ARG A 425 -12.57 17.69 -10.54
CA ARG A 425 -11.26 17.22 -11.01
C ARG A 425 -11.37 15.87 -11.72
N MET A 426 -12.18 14.95 -11.17
CA MET A 426 -12.43 13.64 -11.79
C MET A 426 -13.12 13.79 -13.13
N ARG A 427 -14.19 14.61 -13.21
CA ARG A 427 -14.95 14.86 -14.46
C ARG A 427 -14.06 15.48 -15.53
N SER A 428 -13.28 16.49 -15.17
CA SER A 428 -12.42 17.23 -16.11
C SER A 428 -11.26 16.41 -16.67
N THR A 429 -10.89 15.30 -16.00
CA THR A 429 -9.82 14.39 -16.44
C THR A 429 -10.36 13.07 -17.00
N ALA A 430 -11.70 12.90 -17.07
CA ALA A 430 -12.28 11.70 -17.65
C ALA A 430 -11.89 11.59 -19.14
N PRO A 431 -11.38 10.41 -19.59
CA PRO A 431 -11.05 10.22 -21.00
C PRO A 431 -12.32 10.20 -21.84
N ALA A 432 -12.19 10.56 -23.13
CA ALA A 432 -13.31 10.55 -24.08
C ALA A 432 -13.87 9.12 -24.31
N GLU A 433 -13.04 8.10 -24.11
CA GLU A 433 -13.45 6.69 -24.12
C GLU A 433 -13.15 6.07 -22.75
N ALA A 434 -14.12 5.32 -22.20
CA ALA A 434 -13.91 4.57 -20.97
C ALA A 434 -12.71 3.62 -21.10
N SER A 435 -11.86 3.60 -20.08
CA SER A 435 -10.76 2.62 -20.03
C SER A 435 -11.35 1.22 -20.06
N LYS A 436 -10.92 0.39 -21.02
CA LYS A 436 -11.35 -1.01 -21.06
C LYS A 436 -10.82 -1.72 -19.83
N GLU A 437 -11.68 -2.48 -19.16
CA GLU A 437 -11.25 -3.37 -18.11
C GLU A 437 -10.16 -4.32 -18.64
N PRO A 438 -9.14 -4.62 -17.81
CA PRO A 438 -8.11 -5.56 -18.23
C PRO A 438 -8.73 -6.93 -18.48
N VAL A 439 -8.33 -7.59 -19.56
CA VAL A 439 -8.65 -9.00 -19.76
C VAL A 439 -7.75 -9.79 -18.82
N LEU A 440 -8.35 -10.34 -17.77
CA LEU A 440 -7.67 -11.15 -16.76
C LEU A 440 -7.60 -12.60 -17.26
N ASP A 441 -6.44 -13.22 -17.15
CA ASP A 441 -6.33 -14.66 -17.30
C ASP A 441 -6.80 -15.40 -16.03
N GLU A 442 -7.06 -16.71 -16.14
CA GLU A 442 -7.56 -17.51 -15.01
C GLU A 442 -6.58 -17.49 -13.81
N GLU A 443 -5.28 -17.43 -14.07
CA GLU A 443 -4.27 -17.42 -13.00
C GLU A 443 -4.33 -16.14 -12.18
N ILE A 444 -4.46 -14.99 -12.83
CA ILE A 444 -4.63 -13.70 -12.14
C ILE A 444 -5.93 -13.68 -11.35
N VAL A 445 -7.04 -14.16 -11.93
CA VAL A 445 -8.33 -14.25 -11.23
C VAL A 445 -8.24 -15.13 -9.99
N GLU A 446 -7.58 -16.29 -10.06
CA GLU A 446 -7.39 -17.16 -8.90
C GLU A 446 -6.54 -16.49 -7.79
N ARG A 447 -5.49 -15.77 -8.17
CA ARG A 447 -4.66 -15.01 -7.23
C ARG A 447 -5.46 -13.90 -6.55
N LEU A 448 -6.21 -13.11 -7.32
CA LEU A 448 -7.06 -12.04 -6.80
C LEU A 448 -8.15 -12.57 -5.87
N ARG A 449 -8.73 -13.73 -6.21
CA ARG A 449 -9.71 -14.41 -5.34
C ARG A 449 -9.07 -14.91 -4.04
N GLY A 450 -7.86 -15.45 -4.12
CA GLY A 450 -7.10 -15.89 -2.94
C GLY A 450 -6.73 -14.73 -2.01
N LEU A 451 -6.51 -13.55 -2.56
CA LEU A 451 -6.24 -12.31 -1.84
C LEU A 451 -7.51 -11.54 -1.42
N GLY A 452 -8.71 -12.06 -1.73
CA GLY A 452 -9.98 -11.45 -1.32
C GLY A 452 -10.44 -10.26 -2.16
N TYR A 453 -9.83 -10.00 -3.31
CA TYR A 453 -10.21 -8.88 -4.18
C TYR A 453 -11.39 -9.18 -5.10
N VAL A 454 -11.66 -10.44 -5.40
CA VAL A 454 -12.79 -10.90 -6.24
C VAL A 454 -13.43 -12.15 -5.64
N GLU A 455 -14.74 -12.39 -5.94
CA GLU A 455 -15.49 -13.58 -5.49
C GLU A 455 -15.00 -14.89 -6.16
#